data_87e4477018afffeb9c2dbd092d63bada
#
_entry.id   87e4477018afffeb9c2dbd092d63bada
#
_cell.length_a   1.000
_cell.length_b   1.000
_cell.length_c   1.000
_cell.angle_alpha   90.00
_cell.angle_beta   90.00
_cell.angle_gamma   90.00
#
_symmetry.space_group_name_H-M   'P 1'
#
loop_
_entity.id
_entity.type
_entity.pdbx_description
1 polymer ?
#
loop_
_entity_poly.entity_id
_entity_poly.type
_entity_poly.pdbx_seq_one_letter_code
_entity_poly.pdbx_strand_id
1 'polypeptide(L)'
;MLGKKVKNGAIEDALNRFLKEKDKNKLVIGFEDKENGVFLRAFGDHVENFSLFNPFFGINNALHFRRLFSKGTKIILLLRPCEIRAYVELIKLSQIEREDIIAVSIDCPGTISSKGINNSIPREAKELKEYLEGNDMLRWACKTCREKRGVVGDAGIRIDQDGFAWAVPYNNKGDDFLSLIDGELEEINVGMLISESKRIDKFQSEMDKFYEDFSKCIMCKNCRDMCPVCYCIDCVFNGDEYLPKGDALLNKILRSGTVQLPQGKELFHFIRMYHVSQTCVGCGACEEACPQGIPLTRYFKGISERLQDMFSYMSGRDFEESIPYLTFIEDELKDAAD
;
A
#
# COMPACT_ATOMS: atom_id res chain seq x y z
N MET A 1 -2.79 10.71 23.80
CA MET A 1 -2.67 9.38 23.14
C MET A 1 -1.81 8.53 24.05
N LEU A 2 -2.29 7.33 24.40
CA LEU A 2 -1.51 6.40 25.23
C LEU A 2 -0.70 5.46 24.33
N GLY A 3 0.54 5.16 24.72
CA GLY A 3 1.40 4.24 24.00
C GLY A 3 2.55 3.76 24.86
N LYS A 4 3.26 2.74 24.37
CA LYS A 4 4.50 2.25 25.00
C LYS A 4 5.70 2.77 24.22
N LYS A 5 6.65 3.39 24.91
CA LYS A 5 7.92 3.79 24.30
C LYS A 5 8.75 2.54 24.00
N VAL A 6 9.14 2.39 22.75
CA VAL A 6 9.85 1.21 22.26
C VAL A 6 11.34 1.44 22.31
N LYS A 7 12.08 0.63 23.07
CA LYS A 7 13.54 0.61 23.08
C LYS A 7 14.08 -0.12 21.86
N ASN A 8 15.32 0.17 21.46
CA ASN A 8 16.00 -0.54 20.38
C ASN A 8 15.97 -2.05 20.64
N GLY A 9 15.55 -2.83 19.63
CA GLY A 9 15.40 -4.29 19.71
C GLY A 9 14.12 -4.80 20.36
N ALA A 10 13.38 -3.99 21.13
CA ALA A 10 12.20 -4.46 21.86
C ALA A 10 11.06 -4.99 20.97
N ILE A 11 10.93 -4.45 19.75
CA ILE A 11 9.96 -4.99 18.78
C ILE A 11 10.39 -6.39 18.32
N GLU A 12 11.67 -6.56 17.98
CA GLU A 12 12.21 -7.87 17.57
C GLU A 12 12.05 -8.90 18.67
N ASP A 13 12.34 -8.53 19.93
CA ASP A 13 12.13 -9.40 21.11
C ASP A 13 10.65 -9.75 21.31
N ALA A 14 9.74 -8.80 21.15
CA ALA A 14 8.31 -9.02 21.25
C ALA A 14 7.81 -9.99 20.16
N LEU A 15 8.26 -9.82 18.92
CA LEU A 15 7.93 -10.70 17.80
C LEU A 15 8.49 -12.11 18.02
N ASN A 16 9.70 -12.23 18.55
CA ASN A 16 10.29 -13.52 18.91
C ASN A 16 9.54 -14.21 20.05
N ARG A 17 9.03 -13.47 21.04
CA ARG A 17 8.13 -14.01 22.07
C ARG A 17 6.84 -14.54 21.47
N PHE A 18 6.21 -13.80 20.59
CA PHE A 18 5.03 -14.24 19.86
C PHE A 18 5.26 -15.55 19.11
N LEU A 19 6.35 -15.70 18.37
CA LEU A 19 6.65 -16.92 17.60
C LEU A 19 6.93 -18.15 18.50
N LYS A 20 7.48 -17.95 19.70
CA LYS A 20 7.83 -19.04 20.63
C LYS A 20 6.63 -19.66 21.39
N GLU A 21 5.47 -19.01 21.41
CA GLU A 21 4.28 -19.58 22.04
C GLU A 21 3.79 -20.82 21.28
N LYS A 22 3.62 -21.95 21.95
CA LYS A 22 3.52 -23.31 21.35
C LYS A 22 2.17 -23.67 20.71
N ASP A 23 1.12 -22.87 20.86
CA ASP A 23 -0.24 -23.37 20.65
C ASP A 23 -0.80 -23.29 19.23
N LYS A 24 -0.16 -22.59 18.28
CA LYS A 24 -0.65 -22.45 16.88
C LYS A 24 0.51 -22.19 15.91
N ASN A 25 0.28 -22.47 14.64
CA ASN A 25 1.13 -21.94 13.56
C ASN A 25 1.12 -20.42 13.64
N LYS A 26 2.29 -19.81 13.71
CA LYS A 26 2.47 -18.36 13.83
C LYS A 26 3.40 -17.83 12.76
N LEU A 27 3.14 -16.62 12.34
CA LEU A 27 3.89 -15.96 11.30
C LEU A 27 4.00 -14.46 11.59
N VAL A 28 5.17 -13.91 11.41
CA VAL A 28 5.39 -12.47 11.40
C VAL A 28 5.74 -12.06 9.97
N ILE A 29 5.07 -11.05 9.45
CA ILE A 29 5.38 -10.48 8.13
C ILE A 29 5.83 -9.04 8.35
N GLY A 30 7.06 -8.75 7.96
CA GLY A 30 7.68 -7.45 8.14
C GLY A 30 8.91 -7.29 7.27
N PHE A 31 9.75 -6.31 7.57
CA PHE A 31 10.93 -6.04 6.78
C PHE A 31 12.19 -6.57 7.46
N GLU A 32 13.05 -7.20 6.66
CA GLU A 32 14.39 -7.67 7.05
C GLU A 32 15.44 -6.80 6.36
N ASP A 33 16.41 -6.27 7.13
CA ASP A 33 17.56 -5.56 6.59
C ASP A 33 18.67 -6.53 6.25
N LYS A 34 19.20 -6.46 5.05
CA LYS A 34 20.34 -7.24 4.54
C LYS A 34 21.37 -6.31 3.91
N GLU A 35 22.56 -6.82 3.69
CA GLU A 35 23.65 -6.07 3.06
C GLU A 35 23.24 -5.38 1.75
N ASN A 36 22.35 -6.01 0.98
CA ASN A 36 21.91 -5.54 -0.34
C ASN A 36 20.56 -4.76 -0.32
N GLY A 37 19.99 -4.47 0.85
CA GLY A 37 18.73 -3.72 0.96
C GLY A 37 17.76 -4.29 1.98
N VAL A 38 16.57 -3.69 2.05
CA VAL A 38 15.51 -4.09 2.96
C VAL A 38 14.40 -4.80 2.18
N PHE A 39 14.04 -5.99 2.62
CA PHE A 39 13.11 -6.89 1.91
C PHE A 39 11.93 -7.27 2.80
N LEU A 40 10.77 -7.54 2.18
CA LEU A 40 9.68 -8.19 2.88
C LEU A 40 10.06 -9.64 3.19
N ARG A 41 9.84 -10.07 4.43
CA ARG A 41 10.01 -11.45 4.86
C ARG A 41 8.84 -11.95 5.68
N ALA A 42 8.56 -13.24 5.56
CA ALA A 42 7.71 -14.00 6.46
C ALA A 42 8.60 -14.81 7.41
N PHE A 43 8.53 -14.51 8.71
CA PHE A 43 9.31 -15.16 9.76
C PHE A 43 8.39 -16.19 10.45
N GLY A 44 8.77 -17.47 10.42
CA GLY A 44 8.02 -18.56 11.04
C GLY A 44 8.58 -19.01 12.39
N ASP A 45 9.91 -18.97 12.55
CA ASP A 45 10.58 -19.52 13.74
C ASP A 45 11.27 -18.43 14.57
N HIS A 46 11.96 -17.52 13.92
CA HIS A 46 12.75 -16.47 14.55
C HIS A 46 12.80 -15.21 13.68
N VAL A 47 12.68 -14.05 14.33
CA VAL A 47 12.87 -12.73 13.71
C VAL A 47 14.30 -12.29 14.00
N GLU A 48 15.01 -11.94 12.94
CA GLU A 48 16.37 -11.40 13.01
C GLU A 48 16.55 -10.28 11.98
N ASN A 49 17.40 -9.32 12.30
CA ASN A 49 17.66 -8.16 11.44
C ASN A 49 16.37 -7.41 11.04
N PHE A 50 15.42 -7.33 11.94
CA PHE A 50 14.16 -6.67 11.69
C PHE A 50 14.36 -5.16 11.46
N SER A 51 13.81 -4.65 10.36
CA SER A 51 13.81 -3.21 10.05
C SER A 51 12.41 -2.64 10.18
N LEU A 52 12.27 -1.55 10.92
CA LEU A 52 11.01 -0.79 10.96
C LEU A 52 10.72 -0.10 9.63
N PHE A 53 11.76 0.29 8.91
CA PHE A 53 11.61 1.08 7.69
C PHE A 53 12.22 0.36 6.49
N ASN A 54 11.45 0.31 5.42
CA ASN A 54 11.96 -0.05 4.11
C ASN A 54 11.93 1.19 3.21
N PRO A 55 13.08 1.78 2.88
CA PRO A 55 13.14 2.97 2.04
C PRO A 55 12.80 2.70 0.58
N PHE A 56 12.73 1.44 0.17
CA PHE A 56 12.49 1.04 -1.21
C PHE A 56 11.04 0.61 -1.42
N PHE A 57 10.52 0.86 -2.63
CA PHE A 57 9.21 0.43 -3.03
C PHE A 57 9.23 -0.15 -4.44
N GLY A 58 8.91 -1.41 -4.58
CA GLY A 58 8.67 -2.06 -5.87
C GLY A 58 7.21 -2.43 -6.04
N ILE A 59 6.60 -3.00 -4.98
CA ILE A 59 5.22 -3.47 -4.97
C ILE A 59 4.53 -3.07 -3.66
N ASN A 60 3.21 -3.12 -3.65
CA ASN A 60 2.44 -3.11 -2.40
C ASN A 60 2.26 -4.55 -1.92
N ASN A 61 2.79 -4.85 -0.74
CA ASN A 61 2.89 -6.23 -0.24
C ASN A 61 1.53 -6.87 0.06
N ALA A 62 0.46 -6.09 0.21
CA ALA A 62 -0.90 -6.63 0.35
C ALA A 62 -1.34 -7.48 -0.86
N LEU A 63 -0.69 -7.32 -2.02
CA LEU A 63 -0.89 -8.16 -3.20
C LEU A 63 -0.72 -9.66 -2.90
N HIS A 64 0.19 -10.01 -1.99
CA HIS A 64 0.51 -11.40 -1.66
C HIS A 64 -0.42 -12.01 -0.61
N PHE A 65 -1.12 -11.19 0.18
CA PHE A 65 -1.85 -11.66 1.36
C PHE A 65 -2.99 -12.62 1.03
N ARG A 66 -3.66 -12.43 -0.11
CA ARG A 66 -4.71 -13.36 -0.60
C ARG A 66 -4.22 -14.78 -0.85
N ARG A 67 -2.91 -14.97 -1.05
CA ARG A 67 -2.28 -16.27 -1.36
C ARG A 67 -1.53 -16.87 -0.19
N LEU A 68 -1.10 -16.04 0.77
CA LEU A 68 -0.25 -16.45 1.88
C LEU A 68 -1.03 -16.86 3.12
N PHE A 69 -2.25 -16.36 3.29
CA PHE A 69 -2.99 -16.58 4.52
C PHE A 69 -3.83 -17.84 4.44
N SER A 70 -3.59 -18.75 5.38
CA SER A 70 -4.38 -19.96 5.61
C SER A 70 -5.10 -19.86 6.96
N LYS A 71 -6.31 -20.45 7.04
CA LYS A 71 -7.08 -20.50 8.29
C LYS A 71 -6.27 -21.15 9.41
N GLY A 72 -6.36 -20.57 10.61
CA GLY A 72 -5.74 -21.09 11.80
C GLY A 72 -4.25 -20.75 11.95
N THR A 73 -3.70 -19.88 11.11
CA THR A 73 -2.36 -19.29 11.30
C THR A 73 -2.51 -17.90 11.92
N LYS A 74 -1.96 -17.70 13.12
CA LYS A 74 -1.91 -16.35 13.72
C LYS A 74 -0.81 -15.53 13.08
N ILE A 75 -1.13 -14.33 12.61
CA ILE A 75 -0.22 -13.50 11.84
C ILE A 75 -0.11 -12.10 12.44
N ILE A 76 1.12 -11.60 12.60
CA ILE A 76 1.37 -10.18 12.85
C ILE A 76 1.94 -9.57 11.57
N LEU A 77 1.27 -8.51 11.08
CA LEU A 77 1.74 -7.70 9.95
C LEU A 77 2.34 -6.41 10.48
N LEU A 78 3.61 -6.12 10.15
CA LEU A 78 4.24 -4.83 10.44
C LEU A 78 4.65 -4.18 9.12
N LEU A 79 3.83 -3.27 8.63
CA LEU A 79 3.95 -2.74 7.27
C LEU A 79 3.67 -1.24 7.21
N ARG A 80 3.92 -0.66 6.04
CA ARG A 80 3.61 0.75 5.77
C ARG A 80 2.11 1.02 5.78
N PRO A 81 1.66 2.25 6.06
CA PRO A 81 0.23 2.59 6.08
C PRO A 81 -0.49 2.26 4.77
N CYS A 82 0.13 2.49 3.61
CA CYS A 82 -0.48 2.16 2.32
C CYS A 82 -0.66 0.65 2.08
N GLU A 83 0.15 -0.20 2.72
CA GLU A 83 0.03 -1.66 2.65
C GLU A 83 -1.04 -2.17 3.60
N ILE A 84 -1.09 -1.63 4.83
CA ILE A 84 -2.16 -1.94 5.79
C ILE A 84 -3.51 -1.44 5.27
N ARG A 85 -3.58 -0.24 4.68
CA ARG A 85 -4.81 0.27 4.06
C ARG A 85 -5.30 -0.65 2.93
N ALA A 86 -4.41 -1.13 2.08
CA ALA A 86 -4.78 -2.08 1.04
C ALA A 86 -5.26 -3.42 1.62
N TYR A 87 -4.66 -3.89 2.73
CA TYR A 87 -5.12 -5.05 3.47
C TYR A 87 -6.54 -4.85 4.03
N VAL A 88 -6.83 -3.69 4.65
CA VAL A 88 -8.16 -3.33 5.13
C VAL A 88 -9.19 -3.36 3.99
N GLU A 89 -8.87 -2.80 2.82
CA GLU A 89 -9.75 -2.87 1.65
C GLU A 89 -10.01 -4.31 1.20
N LEU A 90 -8.99 -5.17 1.20
CA LEU A 90 -9.17 -6.58 0.83
C LEU A 90 -10.07 -7.34 1.81
N ILE A 91 -10.07 -6.98 3.09
CA ILE A 91 -11.01 -7.52 4.08
C ILE A 91 -12.43 -7.05 3.77
N LYS A 92 -12.65 -5.75 3.58
CA LYS A 92 -13.95 -5.16 3.24
C LYS A 92 -14.53 -5.75 1.94
N LEU A 93 -13.66 -6.12 1.01
CA LEU A 93 -14.01 -6.81 -0.23
C LEU A 93 -14.14 -8.35 -0.06
N SER A 94 -14.08 -8.87 1.17
CA SER A 94 -14.20 -10.30 1.49
C SER A 94 -13.13 -11.18 0.79
N GLN A 95 -11.96 -10.62 0.50
CA GLN A 95 -10.85 -11.35 -0.12
C GLN A 95 -9.91 -11.99 0.90
N ILE A 96 -9.94 -11.52 2.15
CA ILE A 96 -9.09 -11.98 3.26
C ILE A 96 -9.94 -12.05 4.53
N GLU A 97 -9.76 -13.10 5.33
CA GLU A 97 -10.35 -13.22 6.66
C GLU A 97 -9.45 -12.50 7.68
N ARG A 98 -10.08 -11.72 8.59
CA ARG A 98 -9.36 -10.90 9.58
C ARG A 98 -9.04 -11.63 10.88
N GLU A 99 -9.69 -12.75 11.19
CA GLU A 99 -9.82 -13.30 12.53
C GLU A 99 -8.46 -13.55 13.24
N ASP A 100 -7.51 -14.17 12.56
CA ASP A 100 -6.21 -14.54 13.12
C ASP A 100 -5.09 -13.52 12.80
N ILE A 101 -5.41 -12.30 12.36
CA ILE A 101 -4.42 -11.32 11.91
C ILE A 101 -4.43 -10.07 12.78
N ILE A 102 -3.24 -9.64 13.23
CA ILE A 102 -3.00 -8.34 13.87
C ILE A 102 -2.23 -7.48 12.86
N ALA A 103 -2.82 -6.36 12.48
CA ALA A 103 -2.26 -5.44 11.50
C ALA A 103 -1.66 -4.21 12.19
N VAL A 104 -0.35 -4.05 12.12
CA VAL A 104 0.39 -2.94 12.72
C VAL A 104 0.94 -2.05 11.61
N SER A 105 0.50 -0.79 11.58
CA SER A 105 1.03 0.19 10.64
C SER A 105 2.21 0.95 11.23
N ILE A 106 3.24 1.21 10.43
CA ILE A 106 4.45 1.90 10.86
C ILE A 106 4.49 3.27 10.20
N ASP A 107 4.77 4.35 10.95
CA ASP A 107 5.00 5.69 10.38
C ASP A 107 5.95 5.60 9.18
N CYS A 108 5.61 6.25 8.07
CA CYS A 108 6.34 6.12 6.82
C CYS A 108 6.89 7.48 6.36
N PRO A 109 8.21 7.69 6.37
CA PRO A 109 8.82 8.93 5.87
C PRO A 109 8.67 9.08 4.34
N GLY A 110 8.28 8.03 3.67
CA GLY A 110 8.20 7.92 2.20
C GLY A 110 9.16 6.86 1.68
N THR A 111 9.15 6.66 0.36
CA THR A 111 10.00 5.66 -0.29
C THR A 111 10.54 6.16 -1.62
N ILE A 112 11.63 5.56 -2.05
CA ILE A 112 12.19 5.68 -3.40
C ILE A 112 11.81 4.44 -4.23
N SER A 113 11.98 4.53 -5.54
CA SER A 113 11.81 3.38 -6.44
C SER A 113 12.83 2.28 -6.14
N SER A 114 12.40 1.02 -6.14
CA SER A 114 13.31 -0.13 -6.02
C SER A 114 14.32 -0.24 -7.18
N LYS A 115 14.09 0.48 -8.28
CA LYS A 115 15.03 0.57 -9.41
C LYS A 115 16.30 1.38 -9.06
N GLY A 116 16.26 2.16 -7.98
CA GLY A 116 17.37 3.00 -7.51
C GLY A 116 17.99 2.50 -6.21
N ILE A 117 18.03 1.19 -5.98
CA ILE A 117 18.62 0.61 -4.75
C ILE A 117 20.08 1.07 -4.61
N ASN A 118 20.37 1.67 -3.46
CA ASN A 118 21.70 2.11 -3.07
C ASN A 118 21.90 1.85 -1.57
N ASN A 119 23.00 1.22 -1.18
CA ASN A 119 23.29 0.84 0.19
C ASN A 119 23.59 2.01 1.13
N SER A 120 23.81 3.21 0.58
CA SER A 120 24.09 4.43 1.37
C SER A 120 22.83 5.10 1.93
N ILE A 121 21.64 4.55 1.71
CA ILE A 121 20.39 5.16 2.19
C ILE A 121 20.20 4.87 3.68
N PRO A 122 19.96 5.92 4.51
CA PRO A 122 19.73 5.76 5.94
C PRO A 122 18.59 4.79 6.27
N ARG A 123 18.68 4.12 7.41
CA ARG A 123 17.67 3.18 7.92
C ARG A 123 16.84 3.77 9.05
N GLU A 124 17.35 4.75 9.77
CA GLU A 124 16.65 5.42 10.85
C GLU A 124 15.63 6.43 10.32
N ALA A 125 14.48 6.54 10.96
CA ALA A 125 13.32 7.31 10.47
C ALA A 125 13.66 8.79 10.19
N LYS A 126 14.37 9.43 11.12
CA LYS A 126 14.71 10.86 11.05
C LYS A 126 15.70 11.13 9.93
N GLU A 127 16.79 10.38 9.91
CA GLU A 127 17.83 10.48 8.88
C GLU A 127 17.28 10.14 7.49
N LEU A 128 16.44 9.11 7.41
CA LEU A 128 15.78 8.71 6.17
C LEU A 128 14.85 9.82 5.65
N LYS A 129 14.07 10.46 6.53
CA LYS A 129 13.19 11.56 6.16
C LYS A 129 14.00 12.74 5.61
N GLU A 130 15.04 13.16 6.33
CA GLU A 130 15.93 14.26 5.92
C GLU A 130 16.62 13.95 4.58
N TYR A 131 17.10 12.72 4.41
CA TYR A 131 17.72 12.26 3.17
C TYR A 131 16.76 12.32 1.98
N LEU A 132 15.52 11.82 2.15
CA LEU A 132 14.51 11.76 1.10
C LEU A 132 14.02 13.16 0.69
N GLU A 133 13.85 14.07 1.65
CA GLU A 133 13.43 15.44 1.41
C GLU A 133 14.58 16.28 0.78
N GLY A 134 15.79 16.13 1.27
CA GLY A 134 16.96 16.90 0.81
C GLY A 134 17.42 16.53 -0.61
N ASN A 135 17.21 15.30 -1.05
CA ASN A 135 17.66 14.81 -2.36
C ASN A 135 16.54 14.72 -3.42
N ASP A 136 15.33 15.16 -3.12
CA ASP A 136 14.14 15.07 -4.00
C ASP A 136 13.88 13.65 -4.57
N MET A 137 14.27 12.61 -3.84
CA MET A 137 14.22 11.22 -4.30
C MET A 137 12.86 10.54 -4.09
N LEU A 138 11.94 11.19 -3.39
CA LEU A 138 10.62 10.62 -3.13
C LEU A 138 9.87 10.33 -4.43
N ARG A 139 9.28 9.12 -4.51
CA ARG A 139 8.32 8.78 -5.56
C ARG A 139 7.16 9.76 -5.53
N TRP A 140 6.58 10.03 -6.70
CA TRP A 140 5.43 10.95 -6.79
C TRP A 140 4.27 10.53 -5.89
N ALA A 141 3.97 9.23 -5.80
CA ALA A 141 2.99 8.67 -4.89
C ALA A 141 3.23 9.07 -3.42
N CYS A 142 4.51 9.10 -3.00
CA CYS A 142 4.91 9.45 -1.63
C CYS A 142 4.96 10.97 -1.41
N LYS A 143 5.36 11.76 -2.43
CA LYS A 143 5.29 13.24 -2.35
C LYS A 143 3.87 13.74 -2.12
N THR A 144 2.88 13.07 -2.71
CA THR A 144 1.46 13.43 -2.63
C THR A 144 0.70 12.62 -1.58
N CYS A 145 1.34 11.72 -0.83
CA CYS A 145 0.67 10.84 0.13
C CYS A 145 0.16 11.63 1.34
N ARG A 146 -1.14 11.56 1.62
CA ARG A 146 -1.77 12.15 2.81
C ARG A 146 -1.62 11.26 4.05
N GLU A 147 -1.51 9.94 3.84
CA GLU A 147 -1.60 8.91 4.86
C GLU A 147 -0.23 8.24 5.10
N LYS A 148 0.69 9.03 5.64
CA LYS A 148 2.04 8.54 6.01
C LYS A 148 2.12 8.04 7.46
N ARG A 149 1.10 8.36 8.27
CA ARG A 149 1.08 8.04 9.70
C ARG A 149 0.68 6.59 9.92
N GLY A 150 1.32 5.96 10.89
CA GLY A 150 0.97 4.61 11.36
C GLY A 150 -0.28 4.63 12.24
N VAL A 151 -1.43 5.09 11.71
CA VAL A 151 -2.70 5.25 12.44
C VAL A 151 -3.83 4.37 11.91
N VAL A 152 -3.49 3.38 11.08
CA VAL A 152 -4.45 2.43 10.50
C VAL A 152 -4.13 1.00 10.94
N GLY A 153 -5.13 0.13 10.94
CA GLY A 153 -4.97 -1.25 11.40
C GLY A 153 -5.38 -1.41 12.88
N ASP A 154 -4.78 -2.37 13.56
CA ASP A 154 -5.07 -2.70 14.95
C ASP A 154 -4.17 -1.94 15.92
N ALA A 155 -2.93 -1.68 15.52
CA ALA A 155 -1.97 -0.87 16.26
C ALA A 155 -1.09 -0.07 15.31
N GLY A 156 -0.32 0.88 15.86
CA GLY A 156 0.64 1.67 15.11
C GLY A 156 1.99 1.79 15.81
N ILE A 157 3.05 1.83 15.00
CA ILE A 157 4.37 2.28 15.45
C ILE A 157 4.55 3.71 14.98
N ARG A 158 4.51 4.65 15.94
CA ARG A 158 4.62 6.07 15.72
C ARG A 158 6.02 6.55 16.08
N ILE A 159 6.59 7.45 15.32
CA ILE A 159 7.93 8.00 15.56
C ILE A 159 7.81 9.43 16.05
N ASP A 160 8.44 9.74 17.19
CA ASP A 160 8.47 11.11 17.70
C ASP A 160 9.59 11.96 17.02
N GLN A 161 9.60 13.26 17.33
CA GLN A 161 10.57 14.20 16.75
C GLN A 161 12.01 13.90 17.13
N ASP A 162 12.23 13.20 18.24
CA ASP A 162 13.55 12.77 18.71
C ASP A 162 14.01 11.46 18.04
N GLY A 163 13.11 10.80 17.28
CA GLY A 163 13.37 9.54 16.57
C GLY A 163 13.02 8.28 17.36
N PHE A 164 12.43 8.40 18.56
CA PHE A 164 11.97 7.23 19.32
C PHE A 164 10.67 6.66 18.77
N ALA A 165 10.57 5.33 18.78
CA ALA A 165 9.35 4.64 18.39
C ALA A 165 8.38 4.50 19.58
N TRP A 166 7.09 4.57 19.28
CA TRP A 166 5.98 4.40 20.22
C TRP A 166 4.98 3.41 19.64
N ALA A 167 4.69 2.35 20.35
CA ALA A 167 3.63 1.39 20.01
C ALA A 167 2.29 1.90 20.59
N VAL A 168 1.29 2.07 19.74
CA VAL A 168 -0.01 2.66 20.08
C VAL A 168 -1.11 1.70 19.67
N PRO A 169 -2.01 1.27 20.58
CA PRO A 169 -3.14 0.42 20.24
C PRO A 169 -4.30 1.25 19.68
N TYR A 170 -5.09 0.67 18.77
CA TYR A 170 -6.30 1.30 18.23
C TYR A 170 -7.56 0.49 18.53
N ASN A 171 -7.41 -0.78 18.92
CA ASN A 171 -8.49 -1.68 19.31
C ASN A 171 -7.92 -2.84 20.17
N ASN A 172 -8.77 -3.77 20.60
CA ASN A 172 -8.39 -4.90 21.44
C ASN A 172 -7.26 -5.77 20.85
N LYS A 173 -7.22 -5.97 19.52
CA LYS A 173 -6.10 -6.68 18.89
C LYS A 173 -4.78 -5.89 18.98
N GLY A 174 -4.88 -4.58 18.97
CA GLY A 174 -3.74 -3.69 19.23
C GLY A 174 -3.25 -3.81 20.66
N ASP A 175 -4.15 -3.95 21.64
CA ASP A 175 -3.78 -4.21 23.04
C ASP A 175 -3.07 -5.57 23.18
N ASP A 176 -3.52 -6.60 22.46
CA ASP A 176 -2.83 -7.90 22.40
C ASP A 176 -1.39 -7.76 21.87
N PHE A 177 -1.21 -6.96 20.81
CA PHE A 177 0.13 -6.66 20.28
C PHE A 177 1.00 -5.93 21.32
N LEU A 178 0.45 -4.90 21.99
CA LEU A 178 1.19 -4.16 23.01
C LEU A 178 1.54 -5.01 24.23
N SER A 179 0.76 -6.06 24.54
CA SER A 179 1.07 -6.98 25.63
C SER A 179 2.39 -7.74 25.41
N LEU A 180 2.82 -7.89 24.16
CA LEU A 180 4.09 -8.51 23.78
C LEU A 180 5.30 -7.57 24.02
N ILE A 181 5.07 -6.27 24.13
CA ILE A 181 6.13 -5.25 24.27
C ILE A 181 6.26 -4.89 25.75
N ASP A 182 7.49 -4.93 26.27
CA ASP A 182 7.77 -4.53 27.66
C ASP A 182 7.64 -3.01 27.83
N GLY A 183 7.26 -2.57 29.02
CA GLY A 183 7.10 -1.16 29.37
C GLY A 183 5.68 -0.82 29.82
N GLU A 184 5.53 0.34 30.40
CA GLU A 184 4.24 0.87 30.86
C GLU A 184 3.60 1.73 29.74
N LEU A 185 2.29 1.85 29.79
CA LEU A 185 1.55 2.78 28.95
C LEU A 185 1.75 4.20 29.47
N GLU A 186 2.28 5.06 28.65
CA GLU A 186 2.55 6.46 28.95
C GLU A 186 1.74 7.38 28.04
N GLU A 187 1.45 8.58 28.52
CA GLU A 187 0.86 9.61 27.66
C GLU A 187 1.92 10.23 26.74
N ILE A 188 1.68 10.15 25.44
CA ILE A 188 2.58 10.70 24.43
C ILE A 188 2.39 12.21 24.35
N ASN A 189 3.26 12.97 24.99
CA ASN A 189 3.23 14.43 25.07
C ASN A 189 4.28 15.10 24.15
N VAL A 190 4.83 14.34 23.20
CA VAL A 190 5.84 14.81 22.25
C VAL A 190 5.28 14.88 20.82
N GLY A 191 5.84 15.78 20.01
CA GLY A 191 5.45 15.88 18.61
C GLY A 191 5.89 14.64 17.81
N MET A 192 5.09 14.25 16.83
CA MET A 192 5.41 13.14 15.92
C MET A 192 6.24 13.63 14.72
N LEU A 193 7.24 12.82 14.32
CA LEU A 193 8.10 13.09 13.17
C LEU A 193 7.30 13.13 11.86
N ILE A 194 6.33 12.23 11.74
CA ILE A 194 5.46 12.12 10.57
C ILE A 194 4.13 12.78 10.88
N SER A 195 3.86 13.89 10.21
CA SER A 195 2.62 14.66 10.30
C SER A 195 1.70 14.42 9.09
N GLU A 196 0.50 14.95 9.15
CA GLU A 196 -0.41 14.99 8.01
C GLU A 196 0.18 15.78 6.85
N SER A 197 0.03 15.25 5.65
CA SER A 197 0.38 15.96 4.42
C SER A 197 -0.86 16.66 3.85
N LYS A 198 -0.67 17.87 3.34
CA LYS A 198 -1.76 18.59 2.64
C LYS A 198 -2.03 17.93 1.28
N ARG A 199 -3.28 17.95 0.84
CA ARG A 199 -3.67 17.53 -0.51
C ARG A 199 -2.97 18.41 -1.56
N ILE A 200 -2.49 17.78 -2.62
CA ILE A 200 -2.00 18.47 -3.82
C ILE A 200 -3.11 18.42 -4.86
N ASP A 201 -3.84 19.49 -5.03
CA ASP A 201 -4.91 19.59 -6.03
C ASP A 201 -4.33 19.99 -7.39
N LYS A 202 -3.85 18.99 -8.13
CA LYS A 202 -3.31 19.15 -9.50
C LYS A 202 -3.99 18.23 -10.51
N PHE A 203 -5.09 17.58 -10.12
CA PHE A 203 -5.72 16.57 -10.97
C PHE A 203 -6.17 17.12 -12.33
N GLN A 204 -6.73 18.34 -12.38
CA GLN A 204 -7.24 18.92 -13.63
C GLN A 204 -6.13 19.09 -14.69
N SER A 205 -4.97 19.58 -14.28
CA SER A 205 -3.83 19.76 -15.19
C SER A 205 -3.21 18.44 -15.67
N GLU A 206 -3.38 17.35 -14.93
CA GLU A 206 -2.85 16.05 -15.31
C GLU A 206 -3.76 15.34 -16.37
N MET A 207 -5.08 15.56 -16.32
CA MET A 207 -6.00 14.96 -17.30
C MET A 207 -5.79 15.48 -18.73
N ASP A 208 -5.30 16.69 -18.90
CA ASP A 208 -5.03 17.28 -20.22
C ASP A 208 -3.97 16.49 -21.01
N LYS A 209 -3.07 15.77 -20.30
CA LYS A 209 -2.01 14.95 -20.91
C LYS A 209 -2.40 13.47 -21.04
N PHE A 210 -3.62 13.10 -20.71
CA PHE A 210 -4.04 11.69 -20.65
C PHE A 210 -3.74 10.94 -21.94
N TYR A 211 -4.14 11.46 -23.08
CA TYR A 211 -3.95 10.78 -24.36
C TYR A 211 -2.46 10.68 -24.74
N GLU A 212 -1.67 11.72 -24.47
CA GLU A 212 -0.23 11.71 -24.72
C GLU A 212 0.47 10.63 -23.87
N ASP A 213 0.21 10.61 -22.57
CA ASP A 213 0.83 9.67 -21.63
C ASP A 213 0.44 8.22 -21.94
N PHE A 214 -0.85 7.96 -22.18
CA PHE A 214 -1.33 6.62 -22.46
C PHE A 214 -1.07 6.16 -23.90
N SER A 215 -0.70 7.06 -24.82
CA SER A 215 -0.27 6.68 -26.17
C SER A 215 0.87 5.66 -26.18
N LYS A 216 1.74 5.69 -25.17
CA LYS A 216 2.90 4.80 -25.00
C LYS A 216 2.52 3.40 -24.47
N CYS A 217 1.27 3.17 -24.07
CA CYS A 217 0.84 1.92 -23.46
C CYS A 217 0.91 0.74 -24.44
N ILE A 218 1.59 -0.32 -24.04
CA ILE A 218 1.72 -1.59 -24.80
C ILE A 218 0.74 -2.67 -24.36
N MET A 219 -0.22 -2.34 -23.47
CA MET A 219 -1.21 -3.28 -22.93
C MET A 219 -0.62 -4.52 -22.23
N CYS A 220 0.57 -4.40 -21.61
CA CYS A 220 1.21 -5.50 -20.89
C CYS A 220 0.47 -5.93 -19.60
N LYS A 221 -0.45 -5.11 -19.10
CA LYS A 221 -1.28 -5.32 -17.90
C LYS A 221 -0.54 -5.42 -16.55
N ASN A 222 0.79 -5.23 -16.51
CA ASN A 222 1.56 -5.26 -15.25
C ASN A 222 0.98 -4.30 -14.19
N CYS A 223 0.50 -3.13 -14.61
CA CYS A 223 -0.13 -2.17 -13.69
C CYS A 223 -1.40 -2.72 -13.03
N ARG A 224 -2.12 -3.64 -13.67
CA ARG A 224 -3.26 -4.36 -13.11
C ARG A 224 -2.78 -5.44 -12.14
N ASP A 225 -1.81 -6.25 -12.58
CA ASP A 225 -1.36 -7.42 -11.83
C ASP A 225 -0.62 -7.05 -10.55
N MET A 226 0.01 -5.86 -10.51
CA MET A 226 0.69 -5.33 -9.32
C MET A 226 -0.19 -4.44 -8.43
N CYS A 227 -1.47 -4.25 -8.78
CA CYS A 227 -2.38 -3.50 -7.94
C CYS A 227 -3.00 -4.41 -6.87
N PRO A 228 -2.84 -4.12 -5.56
CA PRO A 228 -3.36 -4.98 -4.50
C PRO A 228 -4.90 -5.08 -4.49
N VAL A 229 -5.59 -4.02 -4.93
CA VAL A 229 -7.05 -3.95 -4.96
C VAL A 229 -7.66 -4.37 -6.32
N CYS A 230 -6.83 -4.83 -7.26
CA CYS A 230 -7.26 -5.44 -8.51
C CYS A 230 -7.31 -6.96 -8.37
N TYR A 231 -8.34 -7.49 -7.73
CA TYR A 231 -8.38 -8.87 -7.21
C TYR A 231 -9.17 -9.88 -8.05
N CYS A 232 -9.87 -9.46 -9.11
CA CYS A 232 -10.69 -10.34 -9.92
C CYS A 232 -9.88 -11.51 -10.51
N ILE A 233 -10.31 -12.75 -10.23
CA ILE A 233 -9.72 -13.97 -10.80
C ILE A 233 -10.07 -14.01 -12.30
N ASP A 234 -11.36 -13.90 -12.60
CA ASP A 234 -11.87 -13.79 -13.96
C ASP A 234 -12.04 -12.31 -14.33
N CYS A 235 -10.99 -11.74 -14.87
CA CYS A 235 -10.97 -10.34 -15.25
C CYS A 235 -11.38 -10.17 -16.70
N VAL A 236 -12.33 -9.28 -16.96
CA VAL A 236 -12.81 -8.92 -18.30
C VAL A 236 -11.67 -8.65 -19.30
N PHE A 237 -10.56 -8.08 -18.82
CA PHE A 237 -9.40 -7.82 -19.67
C PHE A 237 -8.55 -9.06 -20.02
N ASN A 238 -8.84 -10.22 -19.44
CA ASN A 238 -8.21 -11.50 -19.79
C ASN A 238 -9.05 -12.32 -20.77
N GLY A 239 -10.28 -11.89 -21.04
CA GLY A 239 -11.14 -12.52 -22.03
C GLY A 239 -10.65 -12.36 -23.47
N ASP A 240 -11.09 -13.25 -24.35
CA ASP A 240 -10.74 -13.27 -25.78
C ASP A 240 -11.18 -11.97 -26.51
N GLU A 241 -12.14 -11.24 -25.95
CA GLU A 241 -12.63 -9.96 -26.46
C GLU A 241 -11.58 -8.85 -26.40
N TYR A 242 -10.71 -8.88 -25.36
CA TYR A 242 -9.66 -7.88 -25.16
C TYR A 242 -8.26 -8.37 -25.57
N LEU A 243 -8.08 -9.68 -25.66
CA LEU A 243 -6.82 -10.30 -26.11
C LEU A 243 -7.10 -11.04 -27.41
N PRO A 244 -6.70 -10.49 -28.57
CA PRO A 244 -6.79 -11.25 -29.81
C PRO A 244 -5.97 -12.52 -29.65
N LYS A 245 -6.51 -13.64 -30.14
CA LYS A 245 -5.80 -14.93 -30.12
C LYS A 245 -4.47 -14.81 -30.85
N GLY A 246 -3.44 -15.50 -30.38
CA GLY A 246 -2.09 -15.43 -30.94
C GLY A 246 -2.07 -15.64 -32.46
N ASP A 247 -2.87 -16.59 -32.95
CA ASP A 247 -3.01 -16.85 -34.40
C ASP A 247 -3.58 -15.65 -35.19
N ALA A 248 -4.53 -14.92 -34.60
CA ALA A 248 -5.11 -13.72 -35.22
C ALA A 248 -4.07 -12.58 -35.30
N LEU A 249 -3.24 -12.43 -34.25
CA LEU A 249 -2.13 -11.48 -34.23
C LEU A 249 -1.08 -11.84 -35.28
N LEU A 250 -0.66 -13.11 -35.34
CA LEU A 250 0.30 -13.58 -36.33
C LEU A 250 -0.20 -13.37 -37.77
N ASN A 251 -1.46 -13.72 -38.03
CA ASN A 251 -2.08 -13.49 -39.34
C ASN A 251 -2.14 -12.00 -39.72
N LYS A 252 -2.40 -11.12 -38.74
CA LYS A 252 -2.39 -9.66 -38.95
C LYS A 252 -0.98 -9.18 -39.27
N ILE A 253 0.04 -9.63 -38.54
CA ILE A 253 1.44 -9.29 -38.79
C ILE A 253 1.88 -9.76 -40.18
N LEU A 254 1.54 -11.01 -40.55
CA LEU A 254 1.87 -11.57 -41.87
C LEU A 254 1.26 -10.78 -43.03
N ARG A 255 0.06 -10.22 -42.83
CA ARG A 255 -0.65 -9.42 -43.86
C ARG A 255 -0.17 -7.97 -43.92
N SER A 256 0.12 -7.35 -42.79
CA SER A 256 0.45 -5.92 -42.69
C SER A 256 1.94 -5.62 -42.66
N GLY A 257 2.78 -6.63 -42.43
CA GLY A 257 4.22 -6.47 -42.25
C GLY A 257 4.64 -5.69 -41.00
N THR A 258 3.68 -5.30 -40.15
CA THR A 258 3.94 -4.47 -38.96
C THR A 258 3.16 -4.95 -37.76
N VAL A 259 3.72 -4.74 -36.55
CA VAL A 259 3.02 -4.86 -35.28
C VAL A 259 2.50 -3.49 -34.90
N GLN A 260 1.17 -3.33 -34.89
CA GLN A 260 0.54 -2.12 -34.38
C GLN A 260 0.38 -2.19 -32.87
N LEU A 261 0.50 -1.03 -32.20
CA LEU A 261 0.15 -0.93 -30.78
C LEU A 261 -1.32 -1.31 -30.58
N PRO A 262 -1.66 -2.01 -29.47
CA PRO A 262 -3.03 -2.41 -29.19
C PRO A 262 -3.99 -1.21 -29.21
N GLN A 263 -5.14 -1.40 -29.82
CA GLN A 263 -6.25 -0.44 -29.79
C GLN A 263 -7.00 -0.57 -28.47
N GLY A 264 -7.71 0.50 -28.05
CA GLY A 264 -8.54 0.48 -26.84
C GLY A 264 -7.77 0.56 -25.53
N LYS A 265 -6.48 0.90 -25.56
CA LYS A 265 -5.64 1.07 -24.37
C LYS A 265 -6.14 2.16 -23.42
N GLU A 266 -6.69 3.23 -23.97
CA GLU A 266 -7.32 4.31 -23.23
C GLU A 266 -8.56 3.78 -22.48
N LEU A 267 -9.43 3.04 -23.16
CA LEU A 267 -10.61 2.41 -22.57
C LEU A 267 -10.23 1.42 -21.46
N PHE A 268 -9.18 0.62 -21.66
CA PHE A 268 -8.63 -0.24 -20.62
C PHE A 268 -8.29 0.52 -19.34
N HIS A 269 -7.63 1.67 -19.48
CA HIS A 269 -7.25 2.47 -18.33
C HIS A 269 -8.45 3.19 -17.70
N PHE A 270 -9.41 3.68 -18.48
CA PHE A 270 -10.65 4.27 -17.96
C PHE A 270 -11.48 3.25 -17.16
N ILE A 271 -11.68 2.06 -17.69
CA ILE A 271 -12.43 1.02 -16.98
C ILE A 271 -11.69 0.61 -15.68
N ARG A 272 -10.36 0.49 -15.72
CA ARG A 272 -9.59 0.21 -14.50
C ARG A 272 -9.70 1.34 -13.48
N MET A 273 -9.63 2.60 -13.90
CA MET A 273 -9.83 3.73 -12.99
C MET A 273 -11.19 3.66 -12.33
N TYR A 274 -12.25 3.36 -13.09
CA TYR A 274 -13.59 3.18 -12.56
C TYR A 274 -13.64 2.05 -11.51
N HIS A 275 -13.08 0.87 -11.81
CA HIS A 275 -13.13 -0.29 -10.92
C HIS A 275 -12.39 -0.07 -9.59
N VAL A 276 -11.29 0.66 -9.57
CA VAL A 276 -10.44 0.79 -8.36
C VAL A 276 -10.53 2.16 -7.70
N SER A 277 -11.30 3.08 -8.25
CA SER A 277 -11.30 4.48 -7.79
C SER A 277 -11.68 4.66 -6.33
N GLN A 278 -12.62 3.87 -5.82
CA GLN A 278 -13.04 3.98 -4.42
C GLN A 278 -12.15 3.17 -3.46
N THR A 279 -11.41 2.18 -3.95
CA THR A 279 -10.55 1.31 -3.13
C THR A 279 -9.05 1.59 -3.29
N CYS A 280 -8.68 2.51 -4.18
CA CYS A 280 -7.28 2.86 -4.43
C CYS A 280 -6.65 3.57 -3.23
N VAL A 281 -5.63 2.97 -2.65
CA VAL A 281 -4.86 3.54 -1.53
C VAL A 281 -3.74 4.49 -1.95
N GLY A 282 -3.60 4.77 -3.25
CA GLY A 282 -2.62 5.71 -3.79
C GLY A 282 -1.16 5.29 -3.66
N CYS A 283 -0.87 3.99 -3.54
CA CYS A 283 0.50 3.48 -3.25
C CYS A 283 1.48 3.60 -4.42
N GLY A 284 1.02 3.75 -5.66
CA GLY A 284 1.86 3.89 -6.85
C GLY A 284 2.50 2.59 -7.36
N ALA A 285 2.05 1.40 -6.91
CA ALA A 285 2.57 0.12 -7.42
C ALA A 285 2.33 -0.06 -8.92
N CYS A 286 1.22 0.45 -9.44
CA CYS A 286 0.91 0.41 -10.87
C CYS A 286 1.91 1.19 -11.72
N GLU A 287 2.43 2.31 -11.23
CA GLU A 287 3.43 3.15 -11.90
C GLU A 287 4.81 2.48 -11.86
N GLU A 288 5.21 1.94 -10.70
CA GLU A 288 6.46 1.19 -10.56
C GLU A 288 6.54 -0.01 -11.52
N ALA A 289 5.41 -0.66 -11.75
CA ALA A 289 5.31 -1.82 -12.62
C ALA A 289 5.26 -1.48 -14.12
N CYS A 290 5.07 -0.20 -14.47
CA CYS A 290 4.93 0.20 -15.86
C CYS A 290 6.28 0.23 -16.58
N PRO A 291 6.52 -0.62 -17.62
CA PRO A 291 7.77 -0.61 -18.36
C PRO A 291 7.92 0.61 -19.27
N GLN A 292 6.80 1.30 -19.58
CA GLN A 292 6.78 2.49 -20.41
C GLN A 292 6.88 3.80 -19.61
N GLY A 293 6.98 3.71 -18.26
CA GLY A 293 7.09 4.88 -17.39
C GLY A 293 5.88 5.81 -17.44
N ILE A 294 4.69 5.27 -17.72
CA ILE A 294 3.45 6.07 -17.73
C ILE A 294 3.16 6.50 -16.30
N PRO A 295 2.86 7.80 -16.03
CA PRO A 295 2.63 8.32 -14.69
C PRO A 295 1.24 7.93 -14.15
N LEU A 296 1.00 6.61 -14.04
CA LEU A 296 -0.29 6.03 -13.69
C LEU A 296 -0.85 6.53 -12.36
N THR A 297 0.03 6.73 -11.38
CA THR A 297 -0.40 7.16 -10.04
C THR A 297 -1.10 8.51 -10.08
N ARG A 298 -0.67 9.42 -10.94
CA ARG A 298 -1.30 10.74 -11.08
C ARG A 298 -2.77 10.63 -11.45
N TYR A 299 -3.08 9.78 -12.41
CA TYR A 299 -4.45 9.55 -12.88
C TYR A 299 -5.29 8.76 -11.88
N PHE A 300 -4.81 7.59 -11.49
CA PHE A 300 -5.55 6.70 -10.61
C PHE A 300 -5.80 7.31 -9.23
N LYS A 301 -4.76 7.86 -8.62
CA LYS A 301 -4.86 8.53 -7.32
C LYS A 301 -5.68 9.80 -7.40
N GLY A 302 -5.51 10.61 -8.45
CA GLY A 302 -6.25 11.85 -8.63
C GLY A 302 -7.76 11.64 -8.70
N ILE A 303 -8.22 10.68 -9.51
CA ILE A 303 -9.65 10.29 -9.59
C ILE A 303 -10.11 9.71 -8.26
N SER A 304 -9.31 8.81 -7.67
CA SER A 304 -9.65 8.17 -6.40
C SER A 304 -9.85 9.17 -5.27
N GLU A 305 -8.94 10.12 -5.09
CA GLU A 305 -9.06 11.13 -4.03
C GLU A 305 -10.31 12.02 -4.21
N ARG A 306 -10.66 12.39 -5.43
CA ARG A 306 -11.89 13.16 -5.70
C ARG A 306 -13.14 12.38 -5.34
N LEU A 307 -13.23 11.12 -5.79
CA LEU A 307 -14.39 10.27 -5.46
C LEU A 307 -14.48 9.98 -3.98
N GLN A 308 -13.37 9.69 -3.33
CA GLN A 308 -13.36 9.46 -1.90
C GLN A 308 -13.78 10.70 -1.10
N ASP A 309 -13.35 11.90 -1.53
CA ASP A 309 -13.80 13.15 -0.91
C ASP A 309 -15.31 13.38 -1.11
N MET A 310 -15.87 13.09 -2.30
CA MET A 310 -17.32 13.21 -2.57
C MET A 310 -18.16 12.35 -1.63
N PHE A 311 -17.66 11.17 -1.28
CA PHE A 311 -18.36 10.26 -0.36
C PHE A 311 -17.88 10.38 1.10
N SER A 312 -17.05 11.37 1.44
CA SER A 312 -16.40 11.48 2.76
C SER A 312 -15.70 10.19 3.21
N TYR A 313 -15.26 9.38 2.25
CA TYR A 313 -14.65 8.08 2.40
C TYR A 313 -13.13 8.16 2.26
N MET A 314 -12.41 7.23 2.89
CA MET A 314 -10.98 7.04 2.67
C MET A 314 -10.65 5.55 2.61
N SER A 315 -10.12 5.10 1.47
CA SER A 315 -9.75 3.68 1.29
C SER A 315 -8.86 3.17 2.42
N GLY A 316 -9.31 2.14 3.12
CA GLY A 316 -8.55 1.44 4.15
C GLY A 316 -8.29 2.21 5.42
N ARG A 317 -9.07 3.26 5.71
CA ARG A 317 -8.97 4.01 6.96
C ARG A 317 -9.45 3.20 8.14
N ASP A 318 -10.57 2.50 7.97
CA ASP A 318 -11.25 1.75 9.01
C ASP A 318 -11.80 0.44 8.45
N PHE A 319 -11.84 -0.62 9.26
CA PHE A 319 -12.37 -1.94 8.89
C PHE A 319 -13.88 -1.94 8.75
N GLU A 320 -14.59 -1.13 9.55
CA GLU A 320 -16.05 -1.08 9.61
C GLU A 320 -16.65 -0.04 8.64
N GLU A 321 -15.82 0.86 8.11
CA GLU A 321 -16.27 1.85 7.14
C GLU A 321 -16.61 1.18 5.80
N SER A 322 -17.87 1.21 5.40
CA SER A 322 -18.32 0.60 4.15
C SER A 322 -17.77 1.30 2.91
N ILE A 323 -17.42 0.52 1.89
CA ILE A 323 -17.01 1.08 0.59
C ILE A 323 -18.25 1.66 -0.08
N PRO A 324 -18.23 2.91 -0.58
CA PRO A 324 -19.43 3.59 -1.09
C PRO A 324 -20.21 2.82 -2.16
N TYR A 325 -19.54 2.15 -3.10
CA TYR A 325 -20.24 1.38 -4.14
C TYR A 325 -20.89 0.06 -3.64
N LEU A 326 -20.64 -0.33 -2.39
CA LEU A 326 -21.30 -1.48 -1.74
C LEU A 326 -22.53 -1.06 -0.90
N THR A 327 -22.78 0.23 -0.76
CA THR A 327 -23.85 0.80 0.04
C THR A 327 -24.69 1.77 -0.79
N PHE A 328 -25.87 2.12 -0.28
CA PHE A 328 -26.72 3.16 -0.84
C PHE A 328 -27.15 4.08 0.29
N ILE A 329 -26.89 5.38 0.13
CA ILE A 329 -27.36 6.45 1.00
C ILE A 329 -28.20 7.38 0.12
N GLU A 330 -29.45 7.64 0.48
CA GLU A 330 -30.45 8.31 -0.36
C GLU A 330 -30.00 9.68 -0.90
N ASP A 331 -29.24 10.41 -0.11
CA ASP A 331 -28.87 11.80 -0.39
C ASP A 331 -27.34 12.01 -0.58
N GLU A 332 -26.57 10.94 -0.79
CA GLU A 332 -25.09 11.00 -0.82
C GLU A 332 -24.47 11.82 -1.95
N LEU A 333 -25.21 12.12 -3.00
CA LEU A 333 -24.74 12.87 -4.17
C LEU A 333 -25.48 14.21 -4.36
N LYS A 334 -26.27 14.69 -3.38
CA LYS A 334 -27.00 15.95 -3.54
C LYS A 334 -26.10 17.16 -3.81
N ASP A 335 -24.91 17.18 -3.18
CA ASP A 335 -23.96 18.28 -3.34
C ASP A 335 -23.01 18.10 -4.55
N ALA A 336 -23.11 16.99 -5.26
CA ALA A 336 -22.27 16.69 -6.43
C ALA A 336 -22.85 17.26 -7.75
N ALA A 337 -24.06 17.77 -7.71
CA ALA A 337 -24.78 18.30 -8.87
C ALA A 337 -24.58 19.83 -9.09
N ASP A 338 -23.96 20.51 -8.12
CA ASP A 338 -23.56 21.93 -8.19
C ASP A 338 -22.07 22.06 -8.55
#